data_e5f1cb53a46c50f0116dd6771b9a43ae
#
_entry.id   e5f1cb53a46c50f0116dd6771b9a43ae
#
_cell.length_a   1.000
_cell.length_b   1.000
_cell.length_c   1.000
_cell.angle_alpha   90.00
_cell.angle_beta   90.00
_cell.angle_gamma   90.00
#
_symmetry.space_group_name_H-M   'P 1'
#
loop_
_entity.id
_entity.type
_entity.pdbx_description
1 polymer ?
#
loop_
_entity_poly.entity_id
_entity_poly.type
_entity_poly.pdbx_seq_one_letter_code
_entity_poly.pdbx_strand_id
1 'polypeptide(L)'
;MVRAADGRVVVSTDLLVEGSHFRRDWSSAEDVGVKAAAQNLADIAAMGAVPTALLVGLACPRDLPVVWAREFTAAFDAECALVGAVLVGGDVSSSPTLTVAVTALGDLEGRAPVTRAAAEPGDVVALTGRLGWSAAGFAVLSRGFRSPAQIIAAHRRPTPPYAEGPVAAVCGATSMCDVSDGLVQDLGHIAAASAVQIGIETARLEVGPRLQDVGRALNVDPMRWLLTGGEDHALVATFPSAASVPGAWTVIGRVDEGEGVLVDGAAYPLPGWDSFRT
;
A
#
# COMPACT_ATOMS: atom_id res chain seq x y z
N MET A 1 -7.66 -2.59 -26.11
CA MET A 1 -8.41 -1.32 -25.96
C MET A 1 -9.11 -1.36 -24.63
N VAL A 2 -8.91 -0.38 -23.78
CA VAL A 2 -9.56 -0.25 -22.48
C VAL A 2 -10.70 0.76 -22.61
N ARG A 3 -11.84 0.47 -22.02
CA ARG A 3 -13.02 1.36 -22.02
C ARG A 3 -12.96 2.30 -20.83
N ALA A 4 -13.12 3.60 -21.04
CA ALA A 4 -13.38 4.60 -20.01
C ALA A 4 -14.86 4.97 -20.07
N ALA A 5 -15.66 4.45 -19.13
CA ALA A 5 -17.12 4.51 -19.22
C ALA A 5 -17.66 5.95 -19.10
N ASP A 6 -17.03 6.79 -18.29
CA ASP A 6 -17.40 8.20 -18.07
C ASP A 6 -16.43 9.21 -18.73
N GLY A 7 -15.55 8.72 -19.63
CA GLY A 7 -14.53 9.54 -20.30
C GLY A 7 -13.31 9.86 -19.43
N ARG A 8 -13.20 9.31 -18.22
CA ARG A 8 -12.07 9.47 -17.30
C ARG A 8 -11.44 8.11 -17.01
N VAL A 9 -10.16 8.10 -16.67
CA VAL A 9 -9.44 6.93 -16.21
C VAL A 9 -8.50 7.34 -15.07
N VAL A 10 -8.47 6.57 -14.01
CA VAL A 10 -7.43 6.65 -12.98
C VAL A 10 -6.24 5.83 -13.48
N VAL A 11 -5.04 6.37 -13.36
CA VAL A 11 -3.80 5.71 -13.80
C VAL A 11 -2.77 5.83 -12.69
N SER A 12 -2.13 4.72 -12.34
CA SER A 12 -0.94 4.68 -11.50
C SER A 12 0.16 3.86 -12.17
N THR A 13 1.40 4.07 -11.75
CA THR A 13 2.54 3.26 -12.19
C THR A 13 3.56 3.11 -11.08
N ASP A 14 3.99 1.88 -10.86
CA ASP A 14 4.97 1.52 -9.85
C ASP A 14 6.04 0.58 -10.41
N LEU A 15 7.17 0.54 -9.70
CA LEU A 15 8.33 -0.27 -10.04
C LEU A 15 8.70 -1.19 -8.88
N LEU A 16 8.94 -2.48 -9.19
CA LEU A 16 9.65 -3.39 -8.30
C LEU A 16 11.03 -3.69 -8.87
N VAL A 17 12.06 -3.40 -8.08
CA VAL A 17 13.46 -3.63 -8.46
C VAL A 17 14.06 -4.69 -7.54
N GLU A 18 14.67 -5.74 -8.11
CA GLU A 18 15.38 -6.76 -7.34
C GLU A 18 16.52 -6.13 -6.53
N GLY A 19 16.62 -6.52 -5.27
CA GLY A 19 17.57 -5.95 -4.30
C GLY A 19 17.01 -4.79 -3.48
N SER A 20 16.00 -4.07 -3.99
CA SER A 20 15.31 -2.98 -3.28
C SER A 20 13.97 -3.43 -2.72
N HIS A 21 13.06 -3.87 -3.57
CA HIS A 21 11.68 -4.18 -3.20
C HIS A 21 11.41 -5.68 -2.99
N PHE A 22 12.25 -6.53 -3.57
CA PHE A 22 12.22 -7.98 -3.39
C PHE A 22 13.60 -8.59 -3.63
N ARG A 23 13.78 -9.83 -3.21
CA ARG A 23 14.96 -10.64 -3.47
C ARG A 23 14.53 -12.06 -3.84
N ARG A 24 15.12 -12.64 -4.90
CA ARG A 24 14.78 -14.01 -5.35
C ARG A 24 15.18 -15.11 -4.38
N ASP A 25 16.10 -14.84 -3.44
CA ASP A 25 16.42 -15.75 -2.34
C ASP A 25 15.41 -15.69 -1.17
N TRP A 26 14.50 -14.71 -1.20
CA TRP A 26 13.41 -14.54 -0.23
C TRP A 26 12.04 -14.85 -0.83
N SER A 27 11.82 -14.50 -2.10
CA SER A 27 10.52 -14.52 -2.77
C SER A 27 10.57 -15.37 -4.03
N SER A 28 9.55 -16.21 -4.23
CA SER A 28 9.36 -16.95 -5.48
C SER A 28 8.85 -16.03 -6.60
N ALA A 29 8.75 -16.55 -7.81
CA ALA A 29 8.15 -15.83 -8.93
C ALA A 29 6.70 -15.44 -8.64
N GLU A 30 5.92 -16.35 -8.03
CA GLU A 30 4.53 -16.09 -7.64
C GLU A 30 4.44 -15.01 -6.56
N ASP A 31 5.36 -15.00 -5.57
CA ASP A 31 5.38 -13.95 -4.55
C ASP A 31 5.56 -12.56 -5.18
N VAL A 32 6.49 -12.46 -6.14
CA VAL A 32 6.76 -11.20 -6.85
C VAL A 32 5.57 -10.81 -7.73
N GLY A 33 4.90 -11.79 -8.37
CA GLY A 33 3.71 -11.55 -9.18
C GLY A 33 2.55 -10.98 -8.36
N VAL A 34 2.25 -11.59 -7.22
CA VAL A 34 1.23 -11.08 -6.29
C VAL A 34 1.59 -9.68 -5.80
N LYS A 35 2.84 -9.47 -5.33
CA LYS A 35 3.29 -8.17 -4.81
C LYS A 35 3.18 -7.07 -5.86
N ALA A 36 3.61 -7.34 -7.10
CA ALA A 36 3.56 -6.38 -8.20
C ALA A 36 2.13 -5.98 -8.58
N ALA A 37 1.19 -6.92 -8.58
CA ALA A 37 -0.22 -6.61 -8.80
C ALA A 37 -0.79 -5.84 -7.61
N ALA A 38 -0.56 -6.33 -6.38
CA ALA A 38 -1.19 -5.83 -5.17
C ALA A 38 -0.93 -4.34 -4.93
N GLN A 39 0.34 -3.88 -5.03
CA GLN A 39 0.66 -2.47 -4.81
C GLN A 39 -0.05 -1.55 -5.82
N ASN A 40 -0.05 -1.91 -7.11
CA ASN A 40 -0.69 -1.10 -8.14
C ASN A 40 -2.23 -1.10 -8.06
N LEU A 41 -2.82 -2.23 -7.65
CA LEU A 41 -4.27 -2.30 -7.40
C LEU A 41 -4.66 -1.45 -6.18
N ALA A 42 -3.80 -1.37 -5.15
CA ALA A 42 -3.99 -0.53 -3.98
C ALA A 42 -4.03 0.96 -4.33
N ASP A 43 -3.13 1.44 -5.21
CA ASP A 43 -3.12 2.82 -5.69
C ASP A 43 -4.44 3.22 -6.35
N ILE A 44 -4.97 2.34 -7.20
CA ILE A 44 -6.25 2.58 -7.86
C ILE A 44 -7.39 2.64 -6.82
N ALA A 45 -7.39 1.70 -5.87
CA ALA A 45 -8.38 1.69 -4.78
C ALA A 45 -8.26 2.95 -3.92
N ALA A 46 -7.04 3.42 -3.63
CA ALA A 46 -6.78 4.63 -2.86
C ALA A 46 -7.33 5.92 -3.51
N MET A 47 -7.63 5.88 -4.81
CA MET A 47 -8.33 6.97 -5.50
C MET A 47 -9.87 6.84 -5.46
N GLY A 48 -10.43 5.85 -4.75
CA GLY A 48 -11.86 5.52 -4.76
C GLY A 48 -12.33 4.87 -6.06
N ALA A 49 -11.40 4.38 -6.89
CA ALA A 49 -11.68 3.76 -8.17
C ALA A 49 -11.65 2.22 -8.09
N VAL A 50 -12.28 1.59 -9.06
CA VAL A 50 -12.26 0.13 -9.26
C VAL A 50 -11.18 -0.18 -10.29
N PRO A 51 -10.17 -1.03 -9.98
CA PRO A 51 -9.17 -1.45 -10.95
C PRO A 51 -9.81 -2.18 -12.13
N THR A 52 -9.33 -1.92 -13.35
CA THR A 52 -9.92 -2.51 -14.58
C THR A 52 -8.91 -3.24 -15.45
N ALA A 53 -7.71 -2.69 -15.59
CA ALA A 53 -6.69 -3.26 -16.46
C ALA A 53 -5.27 -2.91 -15.98
N LEU A 54 -4.32 -3.80 -16.26
CA LEU A 54 -2.92 -3.58 -15.96
C LEU A 54 -2.04 -3.91 -17.17
N LEU A 55 -0.89 -3.22 -17.26
CA LEU A 55 0.19 -3.52 -18.19
C LEU A 55 1.48 -3.77 -17.40
N VAL A 56 2.29 -4.72 -17.87
CA VAL A 56 3.56 -5.09 -17.22
C VAL A 56 4.72 -4.95 -18.18
N GLY A 57 5.69 -4.11 -17.84
CA GLY A 57 7.02 -4.11 -18.41
C GLY A 57 7.95 -4.97 -17.56
N LEU A 58 8.53 -6.02 -18.14
CA LEU A 58 9.48 -6.91 -17.48
C LEU A 58 10.88 -6.72 -18.08
N ALA A 59 11.76 -6.05 -17.34
CA ALA A 59 13.17 -5.96 -17.68
C ALA A 59 13.96 -6.99 -16.87
N CYS A 60 14.62 -7.95 -17.53
CA CYS A 60 15.18 -9.10 -16.82
C CYS A 60 16.55 -9.54 -17.36
N PRO A 61 17.38 -10.20 -16.52
CA PRO A 61 18.60 -10.86 -16.96
C PRO A 61 18.33 -11.92 -18.04
N ARG A 62 19.26 -12.07 -18.98
CA ARG A 62 19.14 -13.00 -20.10
C ARG A 62 19.03 -14.47 -19.69
N ASP A 63 19.54 -14.80 -18.51
CA ASP A 63 19.53 -16.12 -17.91
C ASP A 63 18.32 -16.37 -16.98
N LEU A 64 17.40 -15.42 -16.88
CA LEU A 64 16.15 -15.65 -16.13
C LEU A 64 15.36 -16.80 -16.77
N PRO A 65 15.02 -17.86 -16.00
CA PRO A 65 14.29 -18.98 -16.57
C PRO A 65 12.89 -18.55 -17.07
N VAL A 66 12.49 -19.02 -18.26
CA VAL A 66 11.15 -18.75 -18.80
C VAL A 66 10.02 -19.21 -17.85
N VAL A 67 10.27 -20.29 -17.09
CA VAL A 67 9.32 -20.76 -16.09
C VAL A 67 9.05 -19.71 -15.03
N TRP A 68 10.07 -18.97 -14.60
CA TRP A 68 9.92 -17.86 -13.65
C TRP A 68 8.94 -16.80 -14.16
N ALA A 69 9.10 -16.37 -15.42
CA ALA A 69 8.20 -15.37 -16.02
C ALA A 69 6.76 -15.89 -16.14
N ARG A 70 6.56 -17.20 -16.42
CA ARG A 70 5.24 -17.82 -16.47
C ARG A 70 4.57 -17.88 -15.10
N GLU A 71 5.29 -18.29 -14.07
CA GLU A 71 4.79 -18.36 -12.69
C GLU A 71 4.47 -16.96 -12.16
N PHE A 72 5.35 -15.98 -12.42
CA PHE A 72 5.09 -14.57 -12.12
C PHE A 72 3.79 -14.08 -12.77
N THR A 73 3.64 -14.28 -14.09
CA THR A 73 2.46 -13.79 -14.83
C THR A 73 1.18 -14.48 -14.37
N ALA A 74 1.23 -15.78 -14.08
CA ALA A 74 0.06 -16.52 -13.59
C ALA A 74 -0.41 -16.01 -12.21
N ALA A 75 0.53 -15.75 -11.30
CA ALA A 75 0.22 -15.22 -9.98
C ALA A 75 -0.24 -13.75 -10.04
N PHE A 76 0.36 -12.94 -10.91
CA PHE A 76 -0.06 -11.56 -11.17
C PHE A 76 -1.51 -11.50 -11.68
N ASP A 77 -1.85 -12.34 -12.67
CA ASP A 77 -3.20 -12.40 -13.24
C ASP A 77 -4.24 -12.91 -12.22
N ALA A 78 -3.85 -13.89 -11.40
CA ALA A 78 -4.70 -14.38 -10.32
C ALA A 78 -5.01 -13.29 -9.27
N GLU A 79 -4.05 -12.44 -8.93
CA GLU A 79 -4.28 -11.31 -8.02
C GLU A 79 -5.19 -10.26 -8.66
N CYS A 80 -4.98 -9.93 -9.92
CA CYS A 80 -5.86 -9.03 -10.69
C CYS A 80 -7.32 -9.52 -10.71
N ALA A 81 -7.50 -10.83 -10.85
CA ALA A 81 -8.84 -11.45 -10.91
C ALA A 81 -9.64 -11.26 -9.61
N LEU A 82 -9.00 -11.07 -8.45
CA LEU A 82 -9.69 -10.81 -7.17
C LEU A 82 -10.56 -9.55 -7.22
N VAL A 83 -10.20 -8.59 -8.07
CA VAL A 83 -10.92 -7.31 -8.23
C VAL A 83 -11.58 -7.17 -9.60
N GLY A 84 -11.55 -8.23 -10.42
CA GLY A 84 -12.09 -8.20 -11.78
C GLY A 84 -11.24 -7.44 -12.80
N ALA A 85 -10.00 -7.07 -12.44
CA ALA A 85 -9.04 -6.47 -13.35
C ALA A 85 -8.37 -7.52 -14.23
N VAL A 86 -7.82 -7.10 -15.38
CA VAL A 86 -7.18 -8.00 -16.34
C VAL A 86 -5.81 -7.48 -16.76
N LEU A 87 -4.85 -8.38 -16.95
CA LEU A 87 -3.58 -8.07 -17.60
C LEU A 87 -3.82 -7.95 -19.12
N VAL A 88 -3.71 -6.74 -19.66
CA VAL A 88 -4.05 -6.46 -21.07
C VAL A 88 -2.86 -6.42 -22.00
N GLY A 89 -1.63 -6.51 -21.49
CA GLY A 89 -0.41 -6.52 -22.28
C GLY A 89 0.81 -6.11 -21.48
N GLY A 90 1.91 -5.92 -22.21
CA GLY A 90 3.19 -5.54 -21.63
C GLY A 90 4.32 -5.69 -22.62
N ASP A 91 5.54 -5.60 -22.12
CA ASP A 91 6.78 -5.78 -22.87
C ASP A 91 7.80 -6.55 -22.05
N VAL A 92 8.74 -7.23 -22.73
CA VAL A 92 9.86 -7.93 -22.09
C VAL A 92 11.15 -7.46 -22.70
N SER A 93 12.04 -6.92 -21.88
CA SER A 93 13.33 -6.39 -22.30
C SER A 93 14.49 -6.99 -21.49
N SER A 94 15.69 -7.01 -22.11
CA SER A 94 16.89 -7.46 -21.41
C SER A 94 17.46 -6.37 -20.52
N SER A 95 17.79 -6.69 -19.28
CA SER A 95 18.40 -5.82 -18.27
C SER A 95 19.33 -6.62 -17.36
N PRO A 96 20.41 -6.04 -16.80
CA PRO A 96 21.21 -6.72 -15.78
C PRO A 96 20.46 -6.94 -14.44
N THR A 97 19.44 -6.10 -14.15
CA THR A 97 18.65 -6.18 -12.93
C THR A 97 17.22 -6.54 -13.27
N LEU A 98 16.63 -7.48 -12.52
CA LEU A 98 15.23 -7.83 -12.67
C LEU A 98 14.37 -6.67 -12.13
N THR A 99 13.60 -6.06 -13.04
CA THR A 99 12.72 -4.95 -12.75
C THR A 99 11.34 -5.20 -13.35
N VAL A 100 10.32 -4.98 -12.57
CA VAL A 100 8.92 -5.07 -12.98
C VAL A 100 8.33 -3.67 -12.93
N ALA A 101 7.91 -3.13 -14.08
CA ALA A 101 7.16 -1.89 -14.18
C ALA A 101 5.69 -2.23 -14.40
N VAL A 102 4.80 -1.72 -13.59
CA VAL A 102 3.37 -1.96 -13.73
C VAL A 102 2.67 -0.62 -13.95
N THR A 103 1.73 -0.59 -14.90
CA THR A 103 0.79 0.52 -15.04
C THR A 103 -0.61 -0.03 -14.83
N ALA A 104 -1.31 0.49 -13.84
CA ALA A 104 -2.69 0.13 -13.51
C ALA A 104 -3.67 1.21 -13.98
N LEU A 105 -4.84 0.77 -14.42
CA LEU A 105 -5.94 1.59 -14.88
C LEU A 105 -7.18 1.29 -14.04
N GLY A 106 -7.93 2.33 -13.69
CA GLY A 106 -9.17 2.20 -12.89
C GLY A 106 -10.29 3.07 -13.41
N ASP A 107 -11.51 2.67 -13.06
CA ASP A 107 -12.76 3.37 -13.38
C ASP A 107 -13.36 3.92 -12.09
N LEU A 108 -13.74 5.20 -12.11
CA LEU A 108 -14.42 5.84 -10.99
C LEU A 108 -15.93 5.52 -10.96
N GLU A 109 -16.47 4.88 -12.00
CA GLU A 109 -17.88 4.54 -12.12
C GLU A 109 -18.78 5.77 -11.90
N GLY A 110 -18.38 6.93 -12.43
CA GLY A 110 -19.09 8.20 -12.28
C GLY A 110 -18.82 8.96 -10.97
N ARG A 111 -18.13 8.37 -10.00
CA ARG A 111 -17.78 9.04 -8.73
C ARG A 111 -16.72 10.13 -8.94
N ALA A 112 -16.61 11.05 -7.99
CA ALA A 112 -15.44 11.93 -7.91
C ALA A 112 -14.23 11.14 -7.39
N PRO A 113 -13.00 11.45 -7.86
CA PRO A 113 -11.79 10.85 -7.29
C PRO A 113 -11.58 11.35 -5.86
N VAL A 114 -11.17 10.45 -4.97
CA VAL A 114 -10.69 10.85 -3.65
C VAL A 114 -9.18 11.11 -3.78
N THR A 115 -8.76 12.33 -3.47
CA THR A 115 -7.36 12.73 -3.59
C THR A 115 -6.73 12.97 -2.21
N ARG A 116 -5.44 13.27 -2.16
CA ARG A 116 -4.75 13.65 -0.91
C ARG A 116 -5.08 15.10 -0.45
N ALA A 117 -5.73 15.92 -1.28
CA ALA A 117 -5.78 17.38 -1.14
C ALA A 117 -7.16 17.92 -0.72
N ALA A 118 -7.92 17.21 0.09
CA ALA A 118 -9.25 17.67 0.50
C ALA A 118 -9.63 17.34 1.95
N ALA A 119 -8.64 17.03 2.80
CA ALA A 119 -8.86 16.92 4.24
C ALA A 119 -9.11 18.29 4.85
N GLU A 120 -10.08 18.40 5.75
CA GLU A 120 -10.46 19.64 6.41
C GLU A 120 -10.32 19.53 7.94
N PRO A 121 -9.97 20.63 8.65
CA PRO A 121 -10.01 20.62 10.11
C PRO A 121 -11.38 20.21 10.64
N GLY A 122 -11.40 19.27 11.58
CA GLY A 122 -12.63 18.64 12.11
C GLY A 122 -12.87 17.24 11.56
N ASP A 123 -12.25 16.87 10.45
CA ASP A 123 -12.31 15.49 9.94
C ASP A 123 -11.72 14.50 10.92
N VAL A 124 -12.24 13.27 10.90
CA VAL A 124 -11.61 12.13 11.57
C VAL A 124 -10.71 11.38 10.59
N VAL A 125 -9.61 10.84 11.11
CA VAL A 125 -8.69 9.97 10.34
C VAL A 125 -9.03 8.54 10.64
N ALA A 126 -9.24 7.74 9.61
CA ALA A 126 -9.54 6.32 9.73
C ALA A 126 -8.65 5.45 8.86
N LEU A 127 -8.45 4.21 9.29
CA LEU A 127 -7.57 3.22 8.69
C LEU A 127 -8.33 1.91 8.46
N THR A 128 -8.05 1.23 7.35
CA THR A 128 -8.45 -0.16 7.11
C THR A 128 -7.28 -0.97 6.53
N GLY A 129 -7.26 -2.27 6.79
CA GLY A 129 -6.15 -3.15 6.44
C GLY A 129 -5.16 -3.35 7.59
N ARG A 130 -4.03 -3.95 7.27
CA ARG A 130 -2.98 -4.28 8.25
C ARG A 130 -1.83 -3.28 8.16
N LEU A 131 -1.20 -2.99 9.31
CA LEU A 131 0.01 -2.17 9.40
C LEU A 131 1.13 -2.91 10.09
N GLY A 132 2.36 -2.68 9.64
CA GLY A 132 3.59 -3.15 10.25
C GLY A 132 3.94 -4.60 9.96
N TRP A 133 3.09 -5.35 9.24
CA TRP A 133 3.32 -6.77 8.95
C TRP A 133 4.42 -6.95 7.92
N SER A 134 4.43 -6.16 6.85
CA SER A 134 5.49 -6.21 5.84
C SER A 134 6.84 -5.82 6.43
N ALA A 135 6.89 -4.73 7.19
CA ALA A 135 8.11 -4.29 7.87
C ALA A 135 8.65 -5.32 8.88
N ALA A 136 7.76 -5.99 9.64
CA ALA A 136 8.16 -7.10 10.52
C ALA A 136 8.69 -8.29 9.71
N GLY A 137 8.07 -8.63 8.58
CA GLY A 137 8.52 -9.68 7.66
C GLY A 137 9.91 -9.39 7.09
N PHE A 138 10.14 -8.17 6.65
CA PHE A 138 11.44 -7.69 6.23
C PHE A 138 12.49 -7.81 7.35
N ALA A 139 12.13 -7.39 8.58
CA ALA A 139 13.02 -7.46 9.74
C ALA A 139 13.40 -8.92 10.11
N VAL A 140 12.50 -9.86 9.92
CA VAL A 140 12.74 -11.30 10.10
C VAL A 140 13.67 -11.84 9.01
N LEU A 141 13.37 -11.56 7.73
CA LEU A 141 14.11 -12.04 6.57
C LEU A 141 15.54 -11.48 6.54
N SER A 142 15.71 -10.19 6.82
CA SER A 142 17.02 -9.51 6.80
C SER A 142 17.97 -10.03 7.89
N ARG A 143 17.44 -10.63 8.96
CA ARG A 143 18.22 -11.34 10.00
C ARG A 143 18.47 -12.82 9.69
N GLY A 144 18.08 -13.28 8.50
CA GLY A 144 18.29 -14.66 8.05
C GLY A 144 17.25 -15.66 8.56
N PHE A 145 16.22 -15.21 9.29
CA PHE A 145 15.16 -16.11 9.77
C PHE A 145 14.12 -16.40 8.69
N ARG A 146 13.46 -17.56 8.84
CA ARG A 146 12.39 -18.02 7.91
C ARG A 146 11.08 -18.34 8.65
N SER A 147 10.92 -17.82 9.86
CA SER A 147 9.74 -18.00 10.73
C SER A 147 9.51 -16.73 11.54
N PRO A 148 8.25 -16.33 11.84
CA PRO A 148 6.99 -17.02 11.53
C PRO A 148 6.55 -16.85 10.07
N ALA A 149 6.01 -17.92 9.48
CA ALA A 149 5.65 -17.92 8.05
C ALA A 149 4.62 -16.84 7.66
N GLN A 150 3.64 -16.56 8.53
CA GLN A 150 2.60 -15.55 8.26
C GLN A 150 3.15 -14.13 8.18
N ILE A 151 4.14 -13.79 9.00
CA ILE A 151 4.80 -12.47 8.99
C ILE A 151 5.65 -12.33 7.72
N ILE A 152 6.39 -13.37 7.36
CA ILE A 152 7.18 -13.39 6.12
C ILE A 152 6.28 -13.30 4.89
N ALA A 153 5.16 -14.05 4.90
CA ALA A 153 4.18 -14.01 3.82
C ALA A 153 3.61 -12.59 3.60
N ALA A 154 3.38 -11.82 4.65
CA ALA A 154 2.86 -10.46 4.54
C ALA A 154 3.84 -9.53 3.79
N HIS A 155 5.15 -9.70 3.98
CA HIS A 155 6.15 -8.95 3.22
C HIS A 155 6.21 -9.37 1.74
N ARG A 156 6.06 -10.67 1.47
CA ARG A 156 6.12 -11.22 0.11
C ARG A 156 4.85 -10.99 -0.70
N ARG A 157 3.71 -11.06 -0.03
CA ARG A 157 2.36 -11.00 -0.62
C ARG A 157 1.49 -10.09 0.25
N PRO A 158 1.54 -8.77 0.05
CA PRO A 158 0.63 -7.86 0.73
C PRO A 158 -0.83 -8.20 0.37
N THR A 159 -1.75 -7.85 1.24
CA THR A 159 -3.18 -8.10 1.06
C THR A 159 -3.96 -6.80 1.28
N PRO A 160 -3.89 -5.85 0.35
CA PRO A 160 -4.58 -4.58 0.46
C PRO A 160 -6.10 -4.74 0.49
N PRO A 161 -6.83 -3.89 1.18
CA PRO A 161 -8.28 -3.93 1.24
C PRO A 161 -8.92 -3.24 0.03
N TYR A 162 -8.73 -3.75 -1.18
CA TYR A 162 -9.11 -3.12 -2.45
C TYR A 162 -10.55 -2.61 -2.50
N ALA A 163 -11.50 -3.39 -1.99
CA ALA A 163 -12.92 -3.05 -2.02
C ALA A 163 -13.24 -1.82 -1.15
N GLU A 164 -12.42 -1.53 -0.15
CA GLU A 164 -12.67 -0.46 0.81
C GLU A 164 -12.42 0.95 0.24
N GLY A 165 -11.60 1.08 -0.80
CA GLY A 165 -11.37 2.37 -1.45
C GLY A 165 -12.65 2.95 -2.10
N PRO A 166 -13.31 2.24 -3.03
CA PRO A 166 -14.61 2.66 -3.57
C PRO A 166 -15.70 2.84 -2.49
N VAL A 167 -15.71 2.00 -1.44
CA VAL A 167 -16.63 2.14 -0.31
C VAL A 167 -16.38 3.45 0.44
N ALA A 168 -15.12 3.79 0.74
CA ALA A 168 -14.77 5.06 1.38
C ALA A 168 -15.23 6.26 0.54
N ALA A 169 -15.04 6.23 -0.78
CA ALA A 169 -15.50 7.27 -1.70
C ALA A 169 -17.03 7.46 -1.62
N VAL A 170 -17.79 6.37 -1.60
CA VAL A 170 -19.26 6.41 -1.47
C VAL A 170 -19.68 6.95 -0.10
N CYS A 171 -18.94 6.65 0.97
CA CYS A 171 -19.19 7.13 2.32
C CYS A 171 -18.70 8.57 2.56
N GLY A 172 -18.15 9.23 1.54
CA GLY A 172 -17.77 10.64 1.61
C GLY A 172 -16.39 10.88 2.21
N ALA A 173 -15.42 9.99 1.98
CA ALA A 173 -14.03 10.26 2.30
C ALA A 173 -13.60 11.57 1.66
N THR A 174 -13.01 12.48 2.45
CA THR A 174 -12.52 13.78 1.99
C THR A 174 -11.13 13.66 1.38
N SER A 175 -10.25 12.86 1.96
CA SER A 175 -8.95 12.50 1.37
C SER A 175 -8.63 11.03 1.60
N MET A 176 -7.74 10.46 0.80
CA MET A 176 -7.30 9.07 0.94
C MET A 176 -5.94 8.85 0.28
N CYS A 177 -5.17 7.91 0.83
CA CYS A 177 -4.03 7.26 0.19
C CYS A 177 -3.88 5.82 0.71
N ASP A 178 -3.09 5.02 0.02
CA ASP A 178 -2.58 3.78 0.61
C ASP A 178 -1.38 4.07 1.53
N VAL A 179 -0.99 3.08 2.35
CA VAL A 179 0.17 3.16 3.23
C VAL A 179 1.29 2.31 2.62
N SER A 180 2.11 2.93 1.80
CA SER A 180 3.24 2.33 1.08
C SER A 180 4.58 2.59 1.74
N ASP A 181 4.79 3.79 2.29
CA ASP A 181 6.06 4.25 2.88
C ASP A 181 6.05 4.33 4.41
N GLY A 182 4.86 4.19 4.99
CA GLY A 182 4.62 4.20 6.43
C GLY A 182 3.55 5.22 6.82
N LEU A 183 2.73 4.87 7.80
CA LEU A 183 1.53 5.62 8.20
C LEU A 183 1.81 7.12 8.43
N VAL A 184 2.88 7.46 9.16
CA VAL A 184 3.23 8.85 9.45
C VAL A 184 3.63 9.60 8.18
N GLN A 185 4.39 8.95 7.29
CA GLN A 185 4.83 9.56 6.04
C GLN A 185 3.68 9.77 5.07
N ASP A 186 2.85 8.76 4.88
CA ASP A 186 1.74 8.81 3.93
C ASP A 186 0.64 9.78 4.40
N LEU A 187 0.34 9.85 5.70
CA LEU A 187 -0.48 10.91 6.28
C LEU A 187 0.18 12.29 6.14
N GLY A 188 1.50 12.37 6.15
CA GLY A 188 2.25 13.59 5.86
C GLY A 188 1.98 14.13 4.46
N HIS A 189 1.78 13.24 3.47
CA HIS A 189 1.39 13.65 2.11
C HIS A 189 -0.03 14.24 2.07
N ILE A 190 -0.97 13.66 2.83
CA ILE A 190 -2.33 14.24 2.97
C ILE A 190 -2.25 15.59 3.69
N ALA A 191 -1.53 15.67 4.81
CA ALA A 191 -1.39 16.90 5.57
C ALA A 191 -0.80 18.05 4.73
N ALA A 192 0.26 17.76 3.98
CA ALA A 192 0.90 18.76 3.10
C ALA A 192 -0.01 19.16 1.93
N ALA A 193 -0.69 18.21 1.28
CA ALA A 193 -1.56 18.49 0.14
C ALA A 193 -2.83 19.26 0.53
N SER A 194 -3.29 19.08 1.77
CA SER A 194 -4.50 19.72 2.31
C SER A 194 -4.21 20.97 3.17
N ALA A 195 -2.93 21.26 3.46
CA ALA A 195 -2.49 22.33 4.34
C ALA A 195 -3.11 22.23 5.76
N VAL A 196 -3.07 21.05 6.35
CA VAL A 196 -3.66 20.74 7.67
C VAL A 196 -2.64 20.03 8.57
N GLN A 197 -2.96 19.91 9.86
CA GLN A 197 -2.29 19.05 10.80
C GLN A 197 -3.09 17.77 11.02
N ILE A 198 -2.41 16.62 11.06
CA ILE A 198 -3.04 15.32 11.35
C ILE A 198 -2.51 14.79 12.67
N GLY A 199 -3.41 14.53 13.62
CA GLY A 199 -3.09 13.90 14.90
C GLY A 199 -3.43 12.41 14.89
N ILE A 200 -2.48 11.54 15.24
CA ILE A 200 -2.65 10.09 15.41
C ILE A 200 -2.63 9.76 16.90
N GLU A 201 -3.56 8.93 17.35
CA GLU A 201 -3.63 8.38 18.71
C GLU A 201 -3.16 6.92 18.69
N THR A 202 -1.96 6.62 19.23
CA THR A 202 -1.41 5.25 19.21
C THR A 202 -2.27 4.26 20.01
N ALA A 203 -2.99 4.72 21.01
CA ALA A 203 -3.95 3.90 21.78
C ALA A 203 -5.09 3.31 20.92
N ARG A 204 -5.31 3.85 19.71
CA ARG A 204 -6.30 3.34 18.73
C ARG A 204 -5.69 2.41 17.69
N LEU A 205 -4.38 2.24 17.68
CA LEU A 205 -3.68 1.31 16.78
C LEU A 205 -3.51 -0.03 17.50
N GLU A 206 -4.09 -1.08 16.94
CA GLU A 206 -3.98 -2.40 17.51
C GLU A 206 -2.68 -3.09 17.07
N VAL A 207 -1.80 -3.38 18.03
CA VAL A 207 -0.65 -4.26 17.82
C VAL A 207 -1.08 -5.70 18.05
N GLY A 208 -1.31 -6.45 16.98
CA GLY A 208 -1.70 -7.84 17.08
C GLY A 208 -0.66 -8.74 17.78
N PRO A 209 -1.08 -9.84 18.41
CA PRO A 209 -0.18 -10.71 19.21
C PRO A 209 1.06 -11.20 18.45
N ARG A 210 0.93 -11.48 17.16
CA ARG A 210 2.04 -11.95 16.32
C ARG A 210 3.13 -10.89 16.13
N LEU A 211 2.74 -9.62 15.94
CA LEU A 211 3.70 -8.53 15.87
C LEU A 211 4.40 -8.31 17.21
N GLN A 212 3.67 -8.45 18.33
CA GLN A 212 4.23 -8.38 19.67
C GLN A 212 5.27 -9.50 19.90
N ASP A 213 4.98 -10.74 19.47
CA ASP A 213 5.89 -11.87 19.59
C ASP A 213 7.18 -11.64 18.79
N VAL A 214 7.06 -11.19 17.53
CA VAL A 214 8.21 -10.87 16.69
C VAL A 214 8.98 -9.67 17.26
N GLY A 215 8.28 -8.63 17.72
CA GLY A 215 8.91 -7.47 18.37
C GLY A 215 9.77 -7.87 19.57
N ARG A 216 9.22 -8.72 20.46
CA ARG A 216 9.98 -9.26 21.60
C ARG A 216 11.19 -10.09 21.15
N ALA A 217 11.02 -10.97 20.15
CA ALA A 217 12.09 -11.82 19.64
C ALA A 217 13.24 -11.04 18.98
N LEU A 218 12.92 -9.93 18.32
CA LEU A 218 13.89 -9.08 17.61
C LEU A 218 14.35 -7.87 18.42
N ASN A 219 13.83 -7.68 19.64
CA ASN A 219 14.04 -6.51 20.50
C ASN A 219 13.72 -5.18 19.77
N VAL A 220 12.55 -5.13 19.13
CA VAL A 220 12.02 -3.97 18.41
C VAL A 220 10.62 -3.66 18.96
N ASP A 221 10.33 -2.38 19.21
CA ASP A 221 8.96 -1.95 19.49
C ASP A 221 8.09 -2.13 18.24
N PRO A 222 7.07 -2.99 18.28
CA PRO A 222 6.22 -3.22 17.12
C PRO A 222 5.39 -1.98 16.71
N MET A 223 5.13 -1.03 17.61
CA MET A 223 4.48 0.24 17.27
C MET A 223 5.28 1.02 16.22
N ARG A 224 6.61 0.92 16.25
CA ARG A 224 7.46 1.48 15.21
C ARG A 224 7.11 0.93 13.81
N TRP A 225 6.84 -0.37 13.70
CA TRP A 225 6.46 -0.97 12.41
C TRP A 225 5.10 -0.46 11.93
N LEU A 226 4.13 -0.23 12.85
CA LEU A 226 2.83 0.32 12.49
C LEU A 226 2.95 1.76 11.98
N LEU A 227 3.80 2.57 12.61
CA LEU A 227 3.91 3.99 12.32
C LEU A 227 4.81 4.31 11.10
N THR A 228 5.88 3.52 10.90
CA THR A 228 6.89 3.82 9.87
C THR A 228 7.18 2.66 8.90
N GLY A 229 6.52 1.53 9.08
CA GLY A 229 6.65 0.39 8.17
C GLY A 229 5.82 0.60 6.91
N GLY A 230 6.45 0.40 5.76
CA GLY A 230 5.80 0.44 4.45
C GLY A 230 5.42 -0.93 3.91
N GLU A 231 4.93 -0.92 2.67
CA GLU A 231 4.62 -2.09 1.82
C GLU A 231 3.48 -3.01 2.35
N ASP A 232 2.65 -2.53 3.30
CA ASP A 232 1.43 -3.24 3.69
C ASP A 232 0.23 -2.86 2.80
N HIS A 233 0.26 -1.66 2.20
CA HIS A 233 -0.79 -1.10 1.34
C HIS A 233 -2.19 -1.10 2.00
N ALA A 234 -2.24 -0.84 3.31
CA ALA A 234 -3.46 -0.48 3.99
C ALA A 234 -4.00 0.84 3.42
N LEU A 235 -5.29 1.14 3.60
CA LEU A 235 -5.84 2.43 3.19
C LEU A 235 -6.04 3.32 4.42
N VAL A 236 -5.64 4.58 4.29
CA VAL A 236 -5.92 5.64 5.27
C VAL A 236 -6.69 6.77 4.60
N ALA A 237 -7.73 7.25 5.27
CA ALA A 237 -8.61 8.29 4.73
C ALA A 237 -9.09 9.24 5.83
N THR A 238 -9.53 10.43 5.40
CA THR A 238 -10.24 11.37 6.26
C THR A 238 -11.72 11.40 5.94
N PHE A 239 -12.55 11.63 6.94
CA PHE A 239 -14.02 11.68 6.82
C PHE A 239 -14.58 12.84 7.63
N PRO A 240 -15.69 13.50 7.20
CA PRO A 240 -16.28 14.65 7.91
C PRO A 240 -16.71 14.32 9.35
N SER A 241 -16.97 13.06 9.66
CA SER A 241 -17.36 12.61 11.00
C SER A 241 -17.15 11.11 11.17
N ALA A 242 -17.09 10.65 12.42
CA ALA A 242 -17.03 9.22 12.75
C ALA A 242 -18.27 8.44 12.24
N ALA A 243 -19.42 9.10 12.07
CA ALA A 243 -20.63 8.47 11.55
C ALA A 243 -20.53 8.14 10.04
N SER A 244 -19.64 8.82 9.32
CA SER A 244 -19.39 8.57 7.89
C SER A 244 -18.36 7.46 7.64
N VAL A 245 -17.65 7.01 8.69
CA VAL A 245 -16.60 5.98 8.57
C VAL A 245 -17.22 4.62 8.33
N PRO A 246 -16.83 3.88 7.25
CA PRO A 246 -17.37 2.55 7.00
C PRO A 246 -16.98 1.54 8.11
N GLY A 247 -17.81 0.52 8.30
CA GLY A 247 -17.66 -0.43 9.42
C GLY A 247 -16.36 -1.27 9.43
N ALA A 248 -15.68 -1.39 8.29
CA ALA A 248 -14.39 -2.08 8.19
C ALA A 248 -13.19 -1.17 8.55
N TRP A 249 -13.43 0.11 8.83
CA TRP A 249 -12.43 1.10 9.14
C TRP A 249 -12.39 1.42 10.64
N THR A 250 -11.21 1.75 11.14
CA THR A 250 -10.99 2.16 12.52
C THR A 250 -10.56 3.62 12.57
N VAL A 251 -11.26 4.46 13.34
CA VAL A 251 -10.82 5.84 13.59
C VAL A 251 -9.55 5.80 14.43
N ILE A 252 -8.48 6.42 13.92
CA ILE A 252 -7.15 6.42 14.54
C ILE A 252 -6.67 7.83 14.94
N GLY A 253 -7.42 8.86 14.57
CA GLY A 253 -7.00 10.24 14.82
C GLY A 253 -7.97 11.26 14.28
N ARG A 254 -7.49 12.49 14.13
CA ARG A 254 -8.26 13.63 13.63
C ARG A 254 -7.41 14.60 12.83
N VAL A 255 -8.07 15.47 12.10
CA VAL A 255 -7.49 16.59 11.37
C VAL A 255 -7.74 17.88 12.16
N ASP A 256 -6.70 18.65 12.37
CA ASP A 256 -6.74 19.94 13.08
C ASP A 256 -6.13 21.04 12.19
N GLU A 257 -6.33 22.32 12.58
CA GLU A 257 -5.58 23.44 11.98
C GLU A 257 -4.08 23.29 12.29
N GLY A 258 -3.21 23.62 11.33
CA GLY A 258 -1.79 23.52 11.46
C GLY A 258 -1.11 22.80 10.31
N GLU A 259 0.05 22.21 10.53
CA GLU A 259 0.84 21.53 9.51
C GLU A 259 1.44 20.22 10.04
N GLY A 260 1.61 19.25 9.16
CA GLY A 260 2.32 18.00 9.41
C GLY A 260 1.55 16.96 10.21
N VAL A 261 2.27 15.99 10.76
CA VAL A 261 1.68 14.84 11.48
C VAL A 261 2.23 14.79 12.91
N LEU A 262 1.33 14.66 13.87
CA LEU A 262 1.64 14.44 15.28
C LEU A 262 1.20 13.04 15.71
N VAL A 263 2.02 12.36 16.48
CA VAL A 263 1.71 11.10 17.14
C VAL A 263 1.62 11.36 18.63
N ASP A 264 0.45 11.11 19.24
CA ASP A 264 0.15 11.43 20.65
C ASP A 264 0.53 12.86 21.05
N GLY A 265 0.29 13.81 20.13
CA GLY A 265 0.52 15.23 20.33
C GLY A 265 1.97 15.69 20.13
N ALA A 266 2.88 14.83 19.69
CA ALA A 266 4.28 15.17 19.44
C ALA A 266 4.71 14.79 18.00
N ALA A 267 5.68 15.54 17.44
CA ALA A 267 6.29 15.17 16.18
C ALA A 267 7.01 13.82 16.29
N TYR A 268 6.76 12.92 15.35
CA TYR A 268 7.39 11.59 15.36
C TYR A 268 8.79 11.66 14.73
N PRO A 269 9.85 11.24 15.43
CA PRO A 269 11.23 11.53 15.02
C PRO A 269 11.77 10.60 13.92
N LEU A 270 11.04 9.54 13.57
CA LEU A 270 11.48 8.55 12.60
C LEU A 270 10.72 8.74 11.28
N PRO A 271 11.43 8.97 10.16
CA PRO A 271 10.79 9.00 8.84
C PRO A 271 10.35 7.59 8.43
N GLY A 272 9.40 7.52 7.50
CA GLY A 272 9.11 6.32 6.73
C GLY A 272 10.23 6.04 5.70
N TRP A 273 9.92 5.26 4.68
CA TRP A 273 10.85 4.98 3.58
C TRP A 273 11.05 6.23 2.71
N ASP A 274 12.30 6.49 2.30
CA ASP A 274 12.64 7.58 1.39
C ASP A 274 13.62 7.05 0.34
N SER A 275 13.18 7.00 -0.92
CA SER A 275 13.96 6.48 -2.05
C SER A 275 15.23 7.30 -2.37
N PHE A 276 15.34 8.53 -1.84
CA PHE A 276 16.48 9.44 -2.07
C PHE A 276 17.44 9.55 -0.87
N ARG A 277 17.11 8.90 0.24
CA ARG A 277 18.00 8.84 1.42
C ARG A 277 18.66 7.47 1.47
N THR A 278 19.96 7.46 1.33
CA THR A 278 20.82 6.25 1.52
C THR A 278 21.25 6.12 2.97
#